data_99ce8a4d77d901de8c867765c13fb152
#
_entry.id   99ce8a4d77d901de8c867765c13fb152
#
_cell.length_a   1.000
_cell.length_b   1.000
_cell.length_c   1.000
_cell.angle_alpha   90.00
_cell.angle_beta   90.00
_cell.angle_gamma   90.00
#
_symmetry.space_group_name_H-M   'P 1'
#
loop_
_entity.id
_entity.type
_entity.pdbx_description
1 polymer ?
#
loop_
_entity_poly.entity_id
_entity_poly.type
_entity_poly.pdbx_seq_one_letter_code
_entity_poly.pdbx_strand_id
1 'polypeptide(L)'
;MKKADFTIFSAIFMLLFSAETFATGSAKIGGTFVNSDETTFKVSVDDQRESGKWQQVFEFDYVLKESQDIKTLDEIYTSYKVNYTFAPKHYVFSQLIFDNDKFRADEQRLSMAYGYGYKLLRTEKFKASNEISIGYLNSDLLDEVIYRNSLWFFYKLADRISLTNKYLLEWGDNADDYVRNETSLNYNFDNGTVLSLSNTYTEDPIDNNVLSVTIGYKWK
;
A
#
# COMPACT_ATOMS: atom_id res chain seq x y z
N MET A 1 5.93 -23.11 5.96
CA MET A 1 5.54 -22.57 4.61
C MET A 1 5.14 -23.74 3.72
N LYS A 2 3.87 -23.84 3.36
CA LYS A 2 3.38 -24.86 2.43
C LYS A 2 3.81 -24.46 1.01
N LYS A 3 4.24 -25.42 0.18
CA LYS A 3 4.75 -25.22 -1.19
C LYS A 3 3.81 -24.43 -2.14
N ALA A 4 2.53 -24.30 -1.78
CA ALA A 4 1.52 -23.55 -2.55
C ALA A 4 1.78 -22.03 -2.56
N ASP A 5 2.30 -21.46 -1.46
CA ASP A 5 2.43 -20.02 -1.29
C ASP A 5 3.49 -19.42 -2.22
N PHE A 6 4.58 -20.13 -2.45
CA PHE A 6 5.66 -19.68 -3.33
C PHE A 6 5.29 -19.72 -4.82
N THR A 7 4.43 -20.65 -5.22
CA THR A 7 4.01 -20.81 -6.64
C THR A 7 3.04 -19.70 -7.06
N ILE A 8 2.14 -19.29 -6.18
CA ILE A 8 1.19 -18.18 -6.43
C ILE A 8 1.97 -16.86 -6.51
N PHE A 9 2.92 -16.64 -5.60
CA PHE A 9 3.76 -15.44 -5.60
C PHE A 9 4.62 -15.34 -6.88
N SER A 10 5.20 -16.45 -7.34
CA SER A 10 5.97 -16.50 -8.59
C SER A 10 5.11 -16.27 -9.83
N ALA A 11 3.86 -16.76 -9.85
CA ALA A 11 2.95 -16.56 -10.98
C ALA A 11 2.47 -15.10 -11.07
N ILE A 12 2.16 -14.47 -9.94
CA ILE A 12 1.82 -13.04 -9.87
C ILE A 12 3.01 -12.18 -10.30
N PHE A 13 4.22 -12.52 -9.84
CA PHE A 13 5.45 -11.81 -10.21
C PHE A 13 5.76 -11.93 -11.71
N MET A 14 5.53 -13.09 -12.34
CA MET A 14 5.73 -13.27 -13.78
C MET A 14 4.68 -12.52 -14.63
N LEU A 15 3.43 -12.43 -14.18
CA LEU A 15 2.38 -11.65 -14.86
C LEU A 15 2.68 -10.14 -14.87
N LEU A 16 3.41 -9.64 -13.86
CA LEU A 16 3.79 -8.23 -13.77
C LEU A 16 4.83 -7.82 -14.84
N PHE A 17 5.59 -8.76 -15.40
CA PHE A 17 6.69 -8.45 -16.34
C PHE A 17 6.38 -8.70 -17.81
N SER A 18 5.19 -9.18 -18.18
CA SER A 18 4.90 -9.69 -19.53
C SER A 18 4.21 -8.72 -20.49
N ALA A 19 3.92 -7.48 -20.12
CA ALA A 19 3.24 -6.52 -21.00
C ALA A 19 4.09 -5.28 -21.27
N GLU A 20 4.26 -4.94 -22.56
CA GLU A 20 4.79 -3.65 -23.01
C GLU A 20 3.77 -2.53 -22.65
N THR A 21 3.79 -2.08 -21.41
CA THR A 21 2.94 -1.01 -20.89
C THR A 21 3.81 0.10 -20.32
N PHE A 22 3.32 1.33 -20.38
CA PHE A 22 3.99 2.43 -19.68
C PHE A 22 3.92 2.17 -18.17
N ALA A 23 5.02 1.71 -17.61
CA ALA A 23 5.15 1.44 -16.19
C ALA A 23 5.76 2.66 -15.50
N THR A 24 5.13 3.10 -14.42
CA THR A 24 5.69 4.09 -13.50
C THR A 24 5.72 3.49 -12.11
N GLY A 25 6.82 3.66 -11.40
CA GLY A 25 6.88 3.08 -10.07
C GLY A 25 8.07 3.57 -9.26
N SER A 26 8.21 3.05 -8.07
CA SER A 26 9.36 3.30 -7.20
C SER A 26 9.70 2.09 -6.35
N ALA A 27 10.97 1.90 -6.07
CA ALA A 27 11.44 1.02 -5.03
C ALA A 27 12.25 1.83 -4.02
N LYS A 28 11.97 1.65 -2.75
CA LYS A 28 12.57 2.39 -1.64
C LYS A 28 13.04 1.42 -0.57
N ILE A 29 14.17 1.74 0.06
CA ILE A 29 14.70 1.03 1.22
C ILE A 29 15.13 2.04 2.25
N GLY A 30 14.91 1.76 3.52
CA GLY A 30 15.35 2.65 4.59
C GLY A 30 14.94 2.16 5.96
N GLY A 31 15.09 3.02 6.92
CA GLY A 31 14.73 2.74 8.31
C GLY A 31 14.83 4.00 9.14
N THR A 32 14.46 3.89 10.37
CA THR A 32 14.57 4.98 11.37
C THR A 32 15.17 4.45 12.65
N PHE A 33 16.04 5.23 13.23
CA PHE A 33 16.51 5.05 14.59
C PHE A 33 15.84 6.13 15.44
N VAL A 34 14.89 5.73 16.28
CA VAL A 34 14.20 6.65 17.19
C VAL A 34 14.70 6.33 18.60
N ASN A 35 15.61 7.14 19.13
CA ASN A 35 16.38 6.89 20.35
C ASN A 35 17.26 5.63 20.24
N SER A 36 18.10 5.35 21.23
CA SER A 36 18.97 4.16 21.26
C SER A 36 18.20 2.82 21.31
N ASP A 37 16.90 2.85 21.53
CA ASP A 37 16.10 1.70 21.92
C ASP A 37 15.09 1.24 20.84
N GLU A 38 14.88 2.02 19.77
CA GLU A 38 13.97 1.62 18.68
C GLU A 38 14.67 1.68 17.31
N THR A 39 14.55 0.60 16.56
CA THR A 39 15.05 0.47 15.20
C THR A 39 13.91 0.04 14.27
N THR A 40 13.76 0.71 13.14
CA THR A 40 12.83 0.30 12.08
C THR A 40 13.59 0.06 10.79
N PHE A 41 13.27 -1.04 10.11
CA PHE A 41 13.70 -1.32 8.74
C PHE A 41 12.46 -1.37 7.84
N LYS A 42 12.47 -0.66 6.71
CA LYS A 42 11.35 -0.65 5.75
C LYS A 42 11.86 -0.84 4.32
N VAL A 43 11.18 -1.70 3.57
CA VAL A 43 11.31 -1.84 2.11
C VAL A 43 9.94 -1.61 1.49
N SER A 44 9.87 -0.77 0.46
CA SER A 44 8.62 -0.50 -0.26
C SER A 44 8.84 -0.59 -1.76
N VAL A 45 7.88 -1.18 -2.46
CA VAL A 45 7.83 -1.21 -3.93
C VAL A 45 6.43 -0.81 -4.38
N ASP A 46 6.35 0.21 -5.23
CA ASP A 46 5.13 0.61 -5.91
C ASP A 46 5.36 0.46 -7.42
N ASP A 47 4.44 -0.20 -8.14
CA ASP A 47 4.46 -0.27 -9.60
C ASP A 47 3.05 0.03 -10.13
N GLN A 48 2.98 0.92 -11.11
CA GLN A 48 1.73 1.30 -11.77
C GLN A 48 1.91 1.20 -13.27
N ARG A 49 0.98 0.51 -13.92
CA ARG A 49 0.96 0.31 -15.37
C ARG A 49 -0.36 0.76 -15.94
N GLU A 50 -0.33 1.50 -17.04
CA GLU A 50 -1.50 1.98 -17.73
C GLU A 50 -1.51 1.47 -19.18
N SER A 51 -2.65 0.94 -19.62
CA SER A 51 -2.91 0.51 -21.00
C SER A 51 -4.33 0.87 -21.40
N GLY A 52 -4.50 1.94 -22.15
CA GLY A 52 -5.81 2.46 -22.56
C GLY A 52 -6.68 2.86 -21.36
N LYS A 53 -7.78 2.12 -21.14
CA LYS A 53 -8.70 2.34 -20.02
C LYS A 53 -8.35 1.55 -18.77
N TRP A 54 -7.36 0.66 -18.87
CA TRP A 54 -6.93 -0.21 -17.80
C TRP A 54 -5.73 0.37 -17.06
N GLN A 55 -5.73 0.21 -15.75
CA GLN A 55 -4.61 0.54 -14.88
C GLN A 55 -4.40 -0.61 -13.90
N GLN A 56 -3.17 -1.05 -13.74
CA GLN A 56 -2.75 -2.02 -12.75
C GLN A 56 -1.88 -1.29 -11.73
N VAL A 57 -2.10 -1.56 -10.46
CA VAL A 57 -1.33 -1.00 -9.34
C VAL A 57 -0.90 -2.15 -8.45
N PHE A 58 0.40 -2.24 -8.21
CA PHE A 58 1.01 -3.18 -7.28
C PHE A 58 1.70 -2.40 -6.18
N GLU A 59 1.50 -2.82 -4.95
CA GLU A 59 2.15 -2.26 -3.77
C GLU A 59 2.70 -3.41 -2.92
N PHE A 60 3.90 -3.24 -2.42
CA PHE A 60 4.55 -4.14 -1.48
C PHE A 60 5.27 -3.32 -0.42
N ASP A 61 4.99 -3.62 0.83
CA ASP A 61 5.71 -3.09 1.99
C ASP A 61 6.18 -4.25 2.86
N TYR A 62 7.42 -4.17 3.31
CA TYR A 62 7.96 -4.97 4.41
C TYR A 62 8.44 -4.03 5.50
N VAL A 63 7.98 -4.25 6.73
CA VAL A 63 8.35 -3.46 7.90
C VAL A 63 8.79 -4.39 9.02
N LEU A 64 9.96 -4.14 9.55
CA LEU A 64 10.48 -4.76 10.76
C LEU A 64 10.75 -3.67 11.78
N LYS A 65 10.19 -3.79 12.98
CA LYS A 65 10.46 -2.89 14.10
C LYS A 65 10.96 -3.69 15.29
N GLU A 66 12.03 -3.20 15.91
CA GLU A 66 12.61 -3.73 17.12
C GLU A 66 12.67 -2.63 18.18
N SER A 67 12.33 -2.97 19.43
CA SER A 67 12.45 -2.10 20.58
C SER A 67 13.18 -2.85 21.69
N GLN A 68 14.29 -2.29 22.20
CA GLN A 68 15.14 -2.93 23.20
C GLN A 68 15.56 -4.37 22.81
N ASP A 69 16.02 -4.56 21.56
CA ASP A 69 16.38 -5.85 20.98
C ASP A 69 15.25 -6.88 20.89
N ILE A 70 14.00 -6.46 21.12
CA ILE A 70 12.81 -7.30 20.98
C ILE A 70 12.06 -6.85 19.74
N LYS A 71 11.73 -7.80 18.85
CA LYS A 71 10.85 -7.53 17.71
C LYS A 71 9.44 -7.19 18.18
N THR A 72 8.90 -6.08 17.69
CA THR A 72 7.58 -5.57 18.04
C THR A 72 6.66 -5.46 16.83
N LEU A 73 7.21 -5.55 15.61
CA LEU A 73 6.47 -5.59 14.34
C LEU A 73 7.27 -6.38 13.32
N ASP A 74 6.63 -7.28 12.58
CA ASP A 74 7.21 -8.01 11.45
C ASP A 74 6.09 -8.19 10.42
N GLU A 75 5.84 -7.12 9.63
CA GLU A 75 4.69 -6.98 8.74
C GLU A 75 5.11 -7.10 7.28
N ILE A 76 4.35 -7.88 6.51
CA ILE A 76 4.34 -7.89 5.05
C ILE A 76 2.97 -7.46 4.57
N TYR A 77 2.90 -6.36 3.85
CA TYR A 77 1.70 -5.89 3.18
C TYR A 77 1.89 -5.97 1.66
N THR A 78 0.93 -6.56 0.97
CA THR A 78 0.93 -6.64 -0.50
C THR A 78 -0.45 -6.32 -1.02
N SER A 79 -0.54 -5.43 -2.00
CA SER A 79 -1.79 -5.07 -2.68
C SER A 79 -1.63 -5.16 -4.19
N TYR A 80 -2.59 -5.77 -4.86
CA TYR A 80 -2.70 -5.76 -6.31
C TYR A 80 -4.10 -5.30 -6.72
N LYS A 81 -4.17 -4.22 -7.49
CA LYS A 81 -5.43 -3.60 -7.91
C LYS A 81 -5.47 -3.43 -9.43
N VAL A 82 -6.60 -3.77 -10.04
CA VAL A 82 -6.89 -3.55 -11.45
C VAL A 82 -8.07 -2.60 -11.56
N ASN A 83 -7.88 -1.47 -12.22
CA ASN A 83 -8.88 -0.45 -12.46
C ASN A 83 -9.32 -0.44 -13.93
N TYR A 84 -10.61 -0.23 -14.19
CA TYR A 84 -11.16 0.05 -15.52
C TYR A 84 -11.86 1.41 -15.51
N THR A 85 -11.30 2.39 -16.21
CA THR A 85 -11.85 3.75 -16.34
C THR A 85 -12.89 3.78 -17.47
N PHE A 86 -14.18 3.87 -17.11
CA PHE A 86 -15.28 3.92 -18.07
C PHE A 86 -15.74 5.35 -18.41
N ALA A 87 -15.41 6.32 -17.54
CA ALA A 87 -15.64 7.75 -17.79
C ALA A 87 -14.46 8.58 -17.21
N PRO A 88 -14.27 9.84 -17.58
CA PRO A 88 -13.06 10.63 -17.21
C PRO A 88 -12.75 10.69 -15.73
N LYS A 89 -13.77 10.61 -14.87
CA LYS A 89 -13.62 10.66 -13.41
C LYS A 89 -14.02 9.36 -12.71
N HIS A 90 -14.54 8.37 -13.43
CA HIS A 90 -15.19 7.20 -12.87
C HIS A 90 -14.48 5.93 -13.31
N TYR A 91 -14.25 5.02 -12.38
CA TYR A 91 -13.70 3.71 -12.64
C TYR A 91 -14.28 2.66 -11.68
N VAL A 92 -14.24 1.43 -12.11
CA VAL A 92 -14.47 0.26 -11.27
C VAL A 92 -13.15 -0.45 -11.04
N PHE A 93 -13.03 -1.18 -9.95
CA PHE A 93 -11.80 -1.89 -9.65
C PHE A 93 -12.05 -3.24 -8.97
N SER A 94 -11.05 -4.10 -9.07
CA SER A 94 -10.86 -5.28 -8.24
C SER A 94 -9.53 -5.14 -7.53
N GLN A 95 -9.49 -5.48 -6.24
CA GLN A 95 -8.28 -5.40 -5.41
C GLN A 95 -8.14 -6.66 -4.57
N LEU A 96 -6.92 -7.20 -4.54
CA LEU A 96 -6.48 -8.25 -3.64
C LEU A 96 -5.48 -7.63 -2.66
N ILE A 97 -5.67 -7.87 -1.37
CA ILE A 97 -4.72 -7.47 -0.33
C ILE A 97 -4.34 -8.73 0.46
N PHE A 98 -3.06 -8.91 0.63
CA PHE A 98 -2.46 -9.85 1.58
C PHE A 98 -1.68 -9.04 2.61
N ASP A 99 -1.99 -9.28 3.86
CA ASP A 99 -1.35 -8.67 5.01
C ASP A 99 -0.97 -9.77 6.01
N ASN A 100 0.28 -9.77 6.45
CA ASN A 100 0.80 -10.71 7.43
C ASN A 100 1.62 -9.92 8.46
N ASP A 101 1.18 -9.95 9.70
CA ASP A 101 1.89 -9.40 10.85
C ASP A 101 1.97 -10.46 11.95
N LYS A 102 3.19 -10.91 12.25
CA LYS A 102 3.45 -11.98 13.24
C LYS A 102 3.10 -11.61 14.68
N PHE A 103 2.84 -10.33 14.95
CA PHE A 103 2.50 -9.84 16.29
C PHE A 103 1.00 -9.55 16.46
N ARG A 104 0.23 -9.71 15.38
CA ARG A 104 -1.22 -9.56 15.40
C ARG A 104 -1.91 -10.88 15.77
N ALA A 105 -3.08 -10.81 16.39
CA ALA A 105 -3.86 -11.98 16.80
C ALA A 105 -4.32 -12.83 15.60
N ASP A 106 -4.71 -12.17 14.48
CA ASP A 106 -4.94 -12.78 13.18
C ASP A 106 -3.73 -12.56 12.27
N GLU A 107 -2.70 -13.37 12.45
CA GLU A 107 -1.40 -13.20 11.80
C GLU A 107 -1.51 -12.99 10.28
N GLN A 108 -2.44 -13.69 9.61
CA GLN A 108 -2.61 -13.65 8.17
C GLN A 108 -4.00 -13.17 7.77
N ARG A 109 -4.05 -12.17 6.90
CA ARG A 109 -5.29 -11.64 6.31
C ARG A 109 -5.17 -11.62 4.78
N LEU A 110 -6.12 -12.27 4.12
CA LEU A 110 -6.28 -12.21 2.67
C LEU A 110 -7.66 -11.62 2.36
N SER A 111 -7.71 -10.51 1.67
CA SER A 111 -8.98 -9.91 1.29
C SER A 111 -9.06 -9.64 -0.21
N MET A 112 -10.26 -9.83 -0.77
CA MET A 112 -10.57 -9.53 -2.16
C MET A 112 -11.80 -8.62 -2.19
N ALA A 113 -11.71 -7.49 -2.89
CA ALA A 113 -12.78 -6.52 -2.97
C ALA A 113 -13.03 -6.06 -4.40
N TYR A 114 -14.29 -5.68 -4.67
CA TYR A 114 -14.75 -5.04 -5.89
C TYR A 114 -15.36 -3.70 -5.55
N GLY A 115 -15.04 -2.66 -6.30
CA GLY A 115 -15.46 -1.34 -5.94
C GLY A 115 -15.59 -0.36 -7.08
N TYR A 116 -15.99 0.83 -6.68
CA TYR A 116 -16.14 1.99 -7.52
C TYR A 116 -15.26 3.12 -7.00
N GLY A 117 -14.55 3.76 -7.92
CA GLY A 117 -13.70 4.89 -7.62
C GLY A 117 -14.10 6.16 -8.36
N TYR A 118 -13.93 7.28 -7.67
CA TYR A 118 -14.18 8.61 -8.19
C TYR A 118 -12.96 9.51 -8.03
N LYS A 119 -12.48 10.09 -9.15
CA LYS A 119 -11.39 11.06 -9.20
C LYS A 119 -11.94 12.44 -8.82
N LEU A 120 -11.84 12.81 -7.53
CA LEU A 120 -12.36 14.06 -6.97
C LEU A 120 -11.72 15.29 -7.62
N LEU A 121 -10.39 15.31 -7.66
CA LEU A 121 -9.59 16.38 -8.24
C LEU A 121 -8.44 15.81 -9.08
N ARG A 122 -8.12 16.48 -10.18
CA ARG A 122 -7.01 16.11 -11.06
C ARG A 122 -6.41 17.36 -11.68
N THR A 123 -5.60 18.06 -10.91
CA THR A 123 -4.78 19.18 -11.39
C THR A 123 -3.31 18.76 -11.39
N GLU A 124 -2.43 19.57 -11.95
CA GLU A 124 -0.98 19.31 -11.89
C GLU A 124 -0.44 19.35 -10.46
N LYS A 125 -1.01 20.21 -9.61
CA LYS A 125 -0.55 20.39 -8.24
C LYS A 125 -1.28 19.48 -7.24
N PHE A 126 -2.55 19.17 -7.48
CA PHE A 126 -3.37 18.40 -6.55
C PHE A 126 -4.15 17.32 -7.27
N LYS A 127 -4.06 16.11 -6.77
CA LYS A 127 -4.86 14.96 -7.22
C LYS A 127 -5.48 14.30 -6.00
N ALA A 128 -6.74 13.89 -6.12
CA ALA A 128 -7.44 13.15 -5.08
C ALA A 128 -8.42 12.18 -5.70
N SER A 129 -8.57 11.01 -5.08
CA SER A 129 -9.60 10.03 -5.41
C SER A 129 -10.17 9.41 -4.15
N ASN A 130 -11.42 9.02 -4.23
CA ASN A 130 -12.11 8.22 -3.20
C ASN A 130 -12.61 6.94 -3.84
N GLU A 131 -12.55 5.85 -3.10
CA GLU A 131 -13.00 4.52 -3.49
C GLU A 131 -13.90 3.94 -2.41
N ILE A 132 -14.95 3.25 -2.84
CA ILE A 132 -15.83 2.44 -1.98
C ILE A 132 -15.88 1.04 -2.56
N SER A 133 -15.85 0.02 -1.70
CA SER A 133 -15.90 -1.36 -2.14
C SER A 133 -16.57 -2.27 -1.14
N ILE A 134 -17.00 -3.41 -1.65
CA ILE A 134 -17.44 -4.58 -0.88
C ILE A 134 -16.52 -5.72 -1.22
N GLY A 135 -16.18 -6.54 -0.25
CA GLY A 135 -15.25 -7.65 -0.42
C GLY A 135 -15.49 -8.77 0.56
N TYR A 136 -14.55 -9.69 0.56
CA TYR A 136 -14.48 -10.83 1.45
C TYR A 136 -13.11 -10.90 2.08
N LEU A 137 -13.07 -11.03 3.40
CA LEU A 137 -11.89 -11.26 4.21
C LEU A 137 -11.84 -12.72 4.62
N ASN A 138 -10.66 -13.31 4.44
CA ASN A 138 -10.27 -14.60 5.01
C ASN A 138 -9.05 -14.36 5.89
N SER A 139 -9.16 -14.71 7.17
CA SER A 139 -8.06 -14.61 8.12
C SER A 139 -7.96 -15.88 8.97
N ASP A 140 -6.95 -15.94 9.83
CA ASP A 140 -6.77 -17.08 10.75
C ASP A 140 -7.92 -17.20 11.78
N LEU A 141 -8.62 -16.10 12.06
CA LEU A 141 -9.67 -16.04 13.09
C LEU A 141 -11.09 -16.04 12.51
N LEU A 142 -11.29 -15.46 11.32
CA LEU A 142 -12.63 -15.28 10.77
C LEU A 142 -12.65 -15.17 9.25
N ASP A 143 -13.84 -15.46 8.72
CA ASP A 143 -14.21 -15.30 7.31
C ASP A 143 -15.48 -14.46 7.23
N GLU A 144 -15.43 -13.30 6.55
CA GLU A 144 -16.60 -12.45 6.47
C GLU A 144 -16.64 -11.51 5.27
N VAL A 145 -17.81 -10.92 5.06
CA VAL A 145 -17.99 -9.80 4.13
C VAL A 145 -17.48 -8.52 4.78
N ILE A 146 -16.67 -7.78 4.02
CA ILE A 146 -16.11 -6.50 4.46
C ILE A 146 -16.56 -5.38 3.54
N TYR A 147 -16.62 -4.20 4.11
CA TYR A 147 -16.80 -2.95 3.39
C TYR A 147 -15.53 -2.12 3.54
N ARG A 148 -15.19 -1.35 2.51
CA ARG A 148 -13.94 -0.57 2.50
C ARG A 148 -14.17 0.80 1.91
N ASN A 149 -13.56 1.81 2.54
CA ASN A 149 -13.41 3.14 1.98
C ASN A 149 -11.93 3.50 1.90
N SER A 150 -11.49 3.99 0.75
CA SER A 150 -10.12 4.46 0.56
C SER A 150 -10.12 5.87 0.04
N LEU A 151 -9.24 6.69 0.60
CA LEU A 151 -8.98 8.05 0.15
C LEU A 151 -7.48 8.17 -0.17
N TRP A 152 -7.19 8.64 -1.35
CA TRP A 152 -5.83 8.95 -1.76
C TRP A 152 -5.74 10.40 -2.19
N PHE A 153 -4.67 11.08 -1.78
CA PHE A 153 -4.34 12.38 -2.33
C PHE A 153 -2.83 12.56 -2.56
N PHE A 154 -2.53 13.42 -3.52
CA PHE A 154 -1.20 13.87 -3.86
C PHE A 154 -1.23 15.39 -3.94
N TYR A 155 -0.22 16.03 -3.34
CA TYR A 155 -0.03 17.47 -3.42
C TYR A 155 1.42 17.81 -3.76
N LYS A 156 1.62 18.54 -4.87
CA LYS A 156 2.92 19.09 -5.29
C LYS A 156 3.17 20.40 -4.54
N LEU A 157 4.02 20.35 -3.51
CA LEU A 157 4.41 21.50 -2.70
C LEU A 157 5.36 22.42 -3.48
N ALA A 158 6.34 21.81 -4.18
CA ALA A 158 7.32 22.48 -5.05
C ALA A 158 7.69 21.53 -6.21
N ASP A 159 8.54 21.96 -7.13
CA ASP A 159 8.88 21.14 -8.31
C ASP A 159 9.47 19.78 -7.95
N ARG A 160 10.20 19.70 -6.86
CA ARG A 160 10.84 18.46 -6.38
C ARG A 160 10.21 17.90 -5.11
N ILE A 161 9.26 18.62 -4.51
CA ILE A 161 8.68 18.20 -3.21
C ILE A 161 7.20 17.89 -3.40
N SER A 162 6.80 16.72 -2.95
CA SER A 162 5.40 16.29 -2.95
C SER A 162 5.01 15.62 -1.64
N LEU A 163 3.75 15.81 -1.27
CA LEU A 163 3.08 15.13 -0.17
C LEU A 163 2.10 14.13 -0.76
N THR A 164 2.11 12.92 -0.24
CA THR A 164 1.11 11.88 -0.54
C THR A 164 0.47 11.40 0.75
N ASN A 165 -0.80 11.05 0.67
CA ASN A 165 -1.47 10.31 1.74
C ASN A 165 -2.36 9.25 1.13
N LYS A 166 -2.34 8.07 1.76
CA LYS A 166 -3.22 6.95 1.46
C LYS A 166 -3.95 6.62 2.77
N TYR A 167 -5.26 6.64 2.75
CA TYR A 167 -6.10 6.25 3.87
C TYR A 167 -7.00 5.11 3.46
N LEU A 168 -7.04 4.06 4.24
CA LEU A 168 -7.88 2.89 4.09
C LEU A 168 -8.63 2.66 5.39
N LEU A 169 -9.93 2.54 5.30
CA LEU A 169 -10.81 2.07 6.36
C LEU A 169 -11.54 0.83 5.86
N GLU A 170 -11.47 -0.23 6.64
CA GLU A 170 -12.19 -1.48 6.40
C GLU A 170 -13.02 -1.82 7.63
N TRP A 171 -14.22 -2.32 7.44
CA TRP A 171 -15.11 -2.77 8.50
C TRP A 171 -15.95 -3.96 8.05
N GLY A 172 -16.34 -4.79 9.00
CA GLY A 172 -17.19 -5.96 8.81
C GLY A 172 -18.19 -6.10 9.95
N ASP A 173 -18.93 -7.20 9.98
CA ASP A 173 -19.92 -7.46 11.03
C ASP A 173 -19.25 -8.00 12.32
N ASN A 174 -18.14 -8.72 12.21
CA ASN A 174 -17.44 -9.40 13.31
C ASN A 174 -15.95 -9.04 13.39
N ALA A 175 -15.37 -8.49 12.33
CA ALA A 175 -14.00 -8.00 12.37
C ALA A 175 -13.94 -6.68 13.12
N ASP A 176 -12.85 -6.48 13.84
CA ASP A 176 -12.48 -5.16 14.32
C ASP A 176 -12.23 -4.23 13.11
N ASP A 177 -12.53 -2.94 13.29
CA ASP A 177 -12.25 -1.95 12.26
C ASP A 177 -10.74 -1.93 11.96
N TYR A 178 -10.38 -2.02 10.69
CA TYR A 178 -9.00 -1.90 10.25
C TYR A 178 -8.79 -0.54 9.60
N VAL A 179 -7.84 0.21 10.13
CA VAL A 179 -7.44 1.52 9.60
C VAL A 179 -5.97 1.47 9.20
N ARG A 180 -5.67 1.88 7.97
CA ARG A 180 -4.27 2.12 7.54
C ARG A 180 -4.14 3.52 6.96
N ASN A 181 -3.25 4.32 7.51
CA ASN A 181 -2.95 5.65 7.03
C ASN A 181 -1.46 5.78 6.76
N GLU A 182 -1.08 6.05 5.52
CA GLU A 182 0.30 6.32 5.13
C GLU A 182 0.41 7.75 4.61
N THR A 183 1.22 8.56 5.29
CA THR A 183 1.57 9.92 4.85
C THR A 183 3.05 9.97 4.51
N SER A 184 3.40 10.47 3.32
CA SER A 184 4.78 10.57 2.87
C SER A 184 5.10 11.94 2.30
N LEU A 185 6.18 12.53 2.77
CA LEU A 185 6.83 13.69 2.17
C LEU A 185 7.99 13.21 1.31
N ASN A 186 7.94 13.49 0.02
CA ASN A 186 8.91 12.99 -0.95
C ASN A 186 9.71 14.15 -1.55
N TYR A 187 11.05 14.00 -1.60
CA TYR A 187 11.94 14.84 -2.38
C TYR A 187 12.48 14.06 -3.59
N ASN A 188 12.21 14.55 -4.79
CA ASN A 188 12.59 13.90 -6.05
C ASN A 188 13.83 14.59 -6.62
N PHE A 189 14.91 13.84 -6.79
CA PHE A 189 16.11 14.28 -7.48
C PHE A 189 15.96 14.12 -9.00
N ASP A 190 16.74 14.87 -9.78
CA ASP A 190 16.64 14.87 -11.25
C ASP A 190 17.07 13.52 -11.88
N ASN A 191 17.90 12.75 -11.18
CA ASN A 191 18.39 11.44 -11.61
C ASN A 191 17.40 10.27 -11.30
N GLY A 192 16.19 10.57 -10.85
CA GLY A 192 15.20 9.55 -10.46
C GLY A 192 15.31 9.07 -9.01
N THR A 193 16.34 9.48 -8.26
CA THR A 193 16.42 9.19 -6.83
C THR A 193 15.29 9.87 -6.08
N VAL A 194 14.73 9.22 -5.08
CA VAL A 194 13.69 9.77 -4.19
C VAL A 194 14.13 9.58 -2.75
N LEU A 195 14.07 10.66 -1.98
CA LEU A 195 14.17 10.62 -0.51
C LEU A 195 12.75 10.81 0.05
N SER A 196 12.32 9.94 0.93
CA SER A 196 10.98 9.99 1.53
C SER A 196 11.05 9.96 3.05
N LEU A 197 10.28 10.83 3.69
CA LEU A 197 9.92 10.73 5.10
C LEU A 197 8.47 10.27 5.16
N SER A 198 8.23 9.09 5.72
CA SER A 198 6.91 8.47 5.76
C SER A 198 6.50 8.16 7.19
N ASN A 199 5.21 8.33 7.45
CA ASN A 199 4.55 7.84 8.66
C ASN A 199 3.44 6.87 8.23
N THR A 200 3.50 5.63 8.69
CA THR A 200 2.44 4.63 8.52
C THR A 200 1.83 4.36 9.87
N TYR A 201 0.53 4.59 9.98
CA TYR A 201 -0.30 4.25 11.13
C TYR A 201 -1.23 3.11 10.72
N THR A 202 -1.29 2.07 11.53
CA THR A 202 -2.21 0.94 11.37
C THR A 202 -2.92 0.73 12.70
N GLU A 203 -4.24 0.67 12.69
CA GLU A 203 -5.11 0.29 13.80
C GLU A 203 -5.79 -1.02 13.42
N ASP A 204 -5.49 -2.07 14.19
CA ASP A 204 -6.05 -3.41 14.03
C ASP A 204 -5.75 -4.19 15.31
N PRO A 205 -6.67 -4.35 16.17
CA PRO A 205 -6.83 -4.18 17.61
C PRO A 205 -5.66 -3.53 18.38
N ILE A 206 -4.49 -3.46 17.80
CA ILE A 206 -3.30 -2.82 18.42
C ILE A 206 -2.78 -1.73 17.49
N ASP A 207 -2.65 -0.53 18.01
CA ASP A 207 -2.11 0.61 17.28
C ASP A 207 -0.62 0.44 16.99
N ASN A 208 -0.27 0.49 15.71
CA ASN A 208 1.11 0.53 15.26
C ASN A 208 1.40 1.85 14.55
N ASN A 209 2.49 2.49 14.93
CA ASN A 209 2.96 3.71 14.27
C ASN A 209 4.42 3.54 13.86
N VAL A 210 4.68 3.70 12.57
CA VAL A 210 5.99 3.51 11.95
C VAL A 210 6.42 4.79 11.25
N LEU A 211 7.41 5.48 11.81
CA LEU A 211 8.10 6.57 11.15
C LEU A 211 9.32 6.00 10.41
N SER A 212 9.52 6.35 9.16
CA SER A 212 10.65 5.88 8.36
C SER A 212 11.22 6.95 7.44
N VAL A 213 12.53 6.92 7.26
CA VAL A 213 13.24 7.65 6.22
C VAL A 213 13.74 6.63 5.20
N THR A 214 13.33 6.78 3.95
CA THR A 214 13.69 5.85 2.89
C THR A 214 14.36 6.57 1.74
N ILE A 215 15.33 5.92 1.11
CA ILE A 215 15.91 6.32 -0.16
C ILE A 215 15.56 5.28 -1.21
N GLY A 216 15.27 5.70 -2.42
CA GLY A 216 14.90 4.79 -3.48
C GLY A 216 15.06 5.38 -4.85
N TYR A 217 14.61 4.62 -5.84
CA TYR A 217 14.64 5.01 -7.25
C TYR A 217 13.24 4.93 -7.85
N LYS A 218 12.87 5.95 -8.63
CA LYS A 218 11.62 6.05 -9.37
C LYS A 218 11.91 5.86 -10.86
N TRP A 219 11.20 4.94 -11.48
CA TRP A 219 11.20 4.74 -12.94
C TRP A 219 9.93 5.30 -13.60
N LYS A 220 10.03 5.56 -14.90
CA LYS A 220 8.95 6.09 -15.74
C LYS A 220 8.75 5.19 -16.94
#